data_3314151526bc3e1946049c643c867bb5
#
_entry.id   3314151526bc3e1946049c643c867bb5
#
_cell.length_a   1.000
_cell.length_b   1.000
_cell.length_c   1.000
_cell.angle_alpha   90.00
_cell.angle_beta   90.00
_cell.angle_gamma   90.00
#
_symmetry.space_group_name_H-M   'P 1'
#
loop_
_entity.id
_entity.type
_entity.pdbx_description
1 polymer ?
#
loop_
_entity_poly.entity_id
_entity_poly.type
_entity_poly.pdbx_seq_one_letter_code
_entity_poly.pdbx_strand_id
1 'polypeptide(L)'
;RMGQGKRPKEVKSNITDNESCKMLTSKGTIQGYNGVAAVDKKHQIIVEAQAFGEGQEHHTLQPMLEKLSARYQRSGIQPDILKTGIIITADTGFSNEENNLYLKNSNINAYIPDNKFRSRDKKFSQQKEKYGKRHQDTKVGVMEVIPASEFKLNKRHESCTCPAGNAMWLKNKTIEKNGNIKLAFEGKLTDCRNCAIKTE
;
A
#
# COMPACT_ATOMS: atom_id res chain seq x y z
N ARG A 1 -11.09 37.18 -6.45
CA ARG A 1 -10.67 36.10 -7.39
C ARG A 1 -11.21 34.80 -6.85
N MET A 2 -12.25 34.26 -7.49
CA MET A 2 -12.75 32.93 -7.18
C MET A 2 -11.65 31.92 -7.51
N GLY A 3 -11.27 31.10 -6.55
CA GLY A 3 -10.33 30.02 -6.77
C GLY A 3 -10.87 29.06 -7.82
N GLN A 4 -10.04 28.68 -8.78
CA GLN A 4 -10.39 27.66 -9.76
C GLN A 4 -10.72 26.36 -9.02
N GLY A 5 -12.00 26.01 -8.95
CA GLY A 5 -12.45 24.74 -8.41
C GLY A 5 -11.77 23.60 -9.18
N LYS A 6 -11.29 22.59 -8.49
CA LYS A 6 -10.79 21.36 -9.14
C LYS A 6 -11.92 20.83 -10.02
N ARG A 7 -11.65 20.65 -11.32
CA ARG A 7 -12.60 20.00 -12.20
C ARG A 7 -13.00 18.64 -11.61
N PRO A 8 -14.28 18.26 -11.66
CA PRO A 8 -14.70 16.94 -11.23
C PRO A 8 -13.83 15.89 -11.94
N LYS A 9 -13.36 14.90 -11.18
CA LYS A 9 -12.58 13.81 -11.76
C LYS A 9 -13.48 13.06 -12.74
N GLU A 10 -13.15 13.07 -14.02
CA GLU A 10 -13.87 12.31 -15.04
C GLU A 10 -13.79 10.81 -14.70
N VAL A 11 -14.94 10.19 -14.50
CA VAL A 11 -15.05 8.74 -14.34
C VAL A 11 -15.36 8.16 -15.71
N LYS A 12 -14.41 7.41 -16.26
CA LYS A 12 -14.58 6.71 -17.54
C LYS A 12 -15.07 5.29 -17.27
N SER A 13 -16.19 4.93 -17.87
CA SER A 13 -16.72 3.57 -17.83
C SER A 13 -16.79 2.97 -19.24
N ASN A 14 -16.83 1.65 -19.33
CA ASN A 14 -17.05 0.97 -20.59
C ASN A 14 -18.55 0.96 -20.91
N ILE A 15 -18.93 1.36 -22.12
CA ILE A 15 -20.33 1.45 -22.54
C ILE A 15 -20.98 0.05 -22.59
N THR A 16 -20.23 -0.96 -22.97
CA THR A 16 -20.74 -2.34 -23.12
C THR A 16 -20.71 -3.13 -21.80
N ASP A 17 -19.89 -2.71 -20.85
CA ASP A 17 -19.72 -3.38 -19.56
C ASP A 17 -19.24 -2.37 -18.52
N ASN A 18 -20.18 -1.67 -17.90
CA ASN A 18 -19.90 -0.61 -16.92
C ASN A 18 -19.24 -1.12 -15.63
N GLU A 19 -19.36 -2.39 -15.32
CA GLU A 19 -18.78 -2.99 -14.11
C GLU A 19 -17.31 -3.34 -14.30
N SER A 20 -16.84 -3.48 -15.54
CA SER A 20 -15.44 -3.75 -15.84
C SER A 20 -14.56 -2.51 -15.63
N CYS A 21 -13.30 -2.71 -15.26
CA CYS A 21 -12.35 -1.64 -15.10
C CYS A 21 -11.24 -1.64 -16.16
N LYS A 22 -10.67 -0.47 -16.34
CA LYS A 22 -9.50 -0.26 -17.17
C LYS A 22 -8.23 -0.56 -16.37
N MET A 23 -7.50 -1.59 -16.75
CA MET A 23 -6.28 -2.04 -16.08
C MET A 23 -5.06 -1.81 -16.96
N LEU A 24 -3.96 -1.33 -16.36
CA LEU A 24 -2.68 -1.20 -17.04
C LEU A 24 -1.83 -2.45 -16.76
N THR A 25 -1.44 -3.15 -17.81
CA THR A 25 -0.57 -4.31 -17.73
C THR A 25 0.76 -4.04 -18.42
N SER A 26 1.73 -4.94 -18.26
CA SER A 26 3.03 -4.86 -18.96
C SER A 26 2.90 -4.92 -20.50
N LYS A 27 1.77 -5.45 -21.01
CA LYS A 27 1.46 -5.59 -22.44
C LYS A 27 0.53 -4.48 -22.96
N GLY A 28 0.17 -3.52 -22.14
CA GLY A 28 -0.73 -2.41 -22.48
C GLY A 28 -1.95 -2.35 -21.58
N THR A 29 -2.93 -1.57 -22.01
CA THR A 29 -4.18 -1.38 -21.27
C THR A 29 -5.22 -2.41 -21.70
N ILE A 30 -5.82 -3.08 -20.73
CA ILE A 30 -6.94 -4.00 -20.93
C ILE A 30 -8.18 -3.52 -20.18
N GLN A 31 -9.34 -3.96 -20.65
CA GLN A 31 -10.61 -3.81 -19.96
C GLN A 31 -11.01 -5.18 -19.41
N GLY A 32 -11.41 -5.25 -18.13
CA GLY A 32 -11.75 -6.54 -17.54
C GLY A 32 -11.97 -6.49 -16.02
N TYR A 33 -11.84 -7.63 -15.41
CA TYR A 33 -12.06 -7.85 -13.98
C TYR A 33 -10.81 -8.36 -13.30
N ASN A 34 -10.68 -8.07 -12.03
CA ASN A 34 -9.70 -8.66 -11.13
C ASN A 34 -10.35 -9.88 -10.45
N GLY A 35 -9.86 -11.08 -10.76
CA GLY A 35 -10.33 -12.33 -10.18
C GLY A 35 -9.61 -12.63 -8.87
N VAL A 36 -10.35 -12.79 -7.78
CA VAL A 36 -9.82 -13.18 -6.47
C VAL A 36 -10.41 -14.50 -6.06
N ALA A 37 -9.56 -15.44 -5.61
CA ALA A 37 -9.99 -16.75 -5.13
C ALA A 37 -9.41 -17.03 -3.74
N ALA A 38 -10.24 -17.52 -2.83
CA ALA A 38 -9.83 -18.10 -1.56
C ALA A 38 -9.70 -19.62 -1.71
N VAL A 39 -8.55 -20.15 -1.31
CA VAL A 39 -8.22 -21.58 -1.47
C VAL A 39 -7.90 -22.18 -0.11
N ASP A 40 -8.51 -23.32 0.21
CA ASP A 40 -8.14 -24.09 1.40
C ASP A 40 -6.74 -24.67 1.25
N LYS A 41 -5.89 -24.44 2.24
CA LYS A 41 -4.50 -24.91 2.21
C LYS A 41 -4.38 -26.43 2.23
N LYS A 42 -5.24 -27.10 2.97
CA LYS A 42 -5.15 -28.53 3.23
C LYS A 42 -5.52 -29.36 2.00
N HIS A 43 -6.63 -28.99 1.36
CA HIS A 43 -7.19 -29.76 0.25
C HIS A 43 -7.05 -29.07 -1.11
N GLN A 44 -6.51 -27.86 -1.15
CA GLN A 44 -6.35 -27.05 -2.37
C GLN A 44 -7.67 -26.81 -3.11
N ILE A 45 -8.77 -26.69 -2.37
CA ILE A 45 -10.11 -26.46 -2.90
C ILE A 45 -10.38 -24.98 -2.91
N ILE A 46 -10.93 -24.45 -4.00
CA ILE A 46 -11.45 -23.08 -4.07
C ILE A 46 -12.73 -23.01 -3.23
N VAL A 47 -12.67 -22.32 -2.11
CA VAL A 47 -13.78 -22.15 -1.18
C VAL A 47 -14.63 -20.93 -1.46
N GLU A 48 -14.08 -19.93 -2.12
CA GLU A 48 -14.76 -18.74 -2.63
C GLU A 48 -14.01 -18.17 -3.83
N ALA A 49 -14.72 -17.64 -4.83
CA ALA A 49 -14.12 -16.93 -5.96
C ALA A 49 -15.04 -15.78 -6.39
N GLN A 50 -14.44 -14.63 -6.64
CA GLN A 50 -15.16 -13.40 -7.03
C GLN A 50 -14.39 -12.67 -8.14
N ALA A 51 -15.14 -12.01 -9.01
CA ALA A 51 -14.61 -11.07 -9.99
C ALA A 51 -14.98 -9.64 -9.54
N PHE A 52 -13.98 -8.76 -9.49
CA PHE A 52 -14.15 -7.37 -9.09
C PHE A 52 -13.80 -6.45 -10.26
N GLY A 53 -14.65 -5.47 -10.52
CA GLY A 53 -14.40 -4.41 -11.50
C GLY A 53 -13.41 -3.36 -11.01
N GLU A 54 -12.39 -3.78 -10.27
CA GLU A 54 -11.33 -2.93 -9.74
C GLU A 54 -9.97 -3.39 -10.24
N GLY A 55 -9.15 -2.43 -10.71
CA GLY A 55 -7.85 -2.73 -11.29
C GLY A 55 -6.77 -3.09 -10.26
N GLN A 56 -7.05 -2.94 -8.97
CA GLN A 56 -6.13 -3.22 -7.87
C GLN A 56 -6.81 -4.08 -6.81
N GLU A 57 -6.04 -4.94 -6.17
CA GLU A 57 -6.52 -5.89 -5.16
C GLU A 57 -6.77 -5.24 -3.79
N HIS A 58 -6.37 -3.97 -3.62
CA HIS A 58 -6.38 -3.28 -2.33
C HIS A 58 -7.75 -3.25 -1.62
N HIS A 59 -8.84 -3.20 -2.37
CA HIS A 59 -10.19 -3.09 -1.80
C HIS A 59 -10.99 -4.40 -1.88
N THR A 60 -10.38 -5.48 -2.34
CA THR A 60 -11.11 -6.74 -2.60
C THR A 60 -11.04 -7.73 -1.44
N LEU A 61 -10.14 -7.54 -0.45
CA LEU A 61 -9.96 -8.47 0.67
C LEU A 61 -11.21 -8.58 1.55
N GLN A 62 -11.69 -7.45 2.05
CA GLN A 62 -12.87 -7.43 2.93
C GLN A 62 -14.10 -8.01 2.24
N PRO A 63 -14.53 -7.57 1.03
CA PRO A 63 -15.68 -8.15 0.34
C PRO A 63 -15.53 -9.66 0.08
N MET A 64 -14.31 -10.12 -0.18
CA MET A 64 -14.00 -11.53 -0.40
C MET A 64 -14.23 -12.35 0.87
N LEU A 65 -13.76 -11.88 2.02
CA LEU A 65 -13.91 -12.54 3.31
C LEU A 65 -15.36 -12.55 3.79
N GLU A 66 -16.09 -11.47 3.56
CA GLU A 66 -17.53 -11.39 3.87
C GLU A 66 -18.34 -12.40 3.05
N LYS A 67 -18.04 -12.53 1.74
CA LYS A 67 -18.68 -13.52 0.89
C LYS A 67 -18.32 -14.96 1.27
N LEU A 68 -17.05 -15.19 1.65
CA LEU A 68 -16.61 -16.48 2.18
C LEU A 68 -17.43 -16.86 3.44
N SER A 69 -17.53 -15.95 4.40
CA SER A 69 -18.30 -16.17 5.63
C SER A 69 -19.77 -16.45 5.32
N ALA A 70 -20.40 -15.65 4.46
CA ALA A 70 -21.78 -15.82 4.04
C ALA A 70 -22.03 -17.16 3.32
N ARG A 71 -21.04 -17.66 2.52
CA ARG A 71 -21.13 -18.96 1.87
C ARG A 71 -21.15 -20.10 2.88
N TYR A 72 -20.23 -20.08 3.86
CA TYR A 72 -20.17 -21.11 4.89
C TYR A 72 -21.43 -21.14 5.76
N GLN A 73 -21.94 -19.97 6.10
CA GLN A 73 -23.20 -19.83 6.83
C GLN A 73 -24.40 -20.42 6.05
N ARG A 74 -24.53 -20.05 4.78
CA ARG A 74 -25.62 -20.58 3.92
C ARG A 74 -25.54 -22.09 3.70
N SER A 75 -24.32 -22.64 3.67
CA SER A 75 -24.10 -24.08 3.51
C SER A 75 -24.30 -24.87 4.80
N GLY A 76 -24.60 -24.22 5.93
CA GLY A 76 -24.77 -24.86 7.22
C GLY A 76 -23.49 -25.50 7.78
N ILE A 77 -22.33 -25.23 7.18
CA ILE A 77 -21.04 -25.83 7.58
C ILE A 77 -20.53 -25.15 8.84
N GLN A 78 -20.55 -23.81 8.86
CA GLN A 78 -20.03 -23.00 9.97
C GLN A 78 -20.78 -21.66 10.03
N PRO A 79 -21.28 -21.25 11.20
CA PRO A 79 -22.00 -19.98 11.35
C PRO A 79 -21.16 -18.75 11.05
N ASP A 80 -19.88 -18.77 11.46
CA ASP A 80 -18.93 -17.70 11.15
C ASP A 80 -17.51 -18.26 11.06
N ILE A 81 -17.09 -18.58 9.85
CA ILE A 81 -15.76 -19.17 9.59
C ILE A 81 -14.64 -18.23 10.03
N LEU A 82 -14.83 -16.91 9.97
CA LEU A 82 -13.80 -15.94 10.30
C LEU A 82 -13.51 -15.90 11.81
N LYS A 83 -14.47 -16.31 12.66
CA LYS A 83 -14.33 -16.39 14.12
C LYS A 83 -13.79 -17.73 14.64
N THR A 84 -13.52 -18.67 13.77
CA THR A 84 -13.05 -20.02 14.18
C THR A 84 -11.54 -20.10 14.40
N GLY A 85 -10.82 -18.97 14.36
CA GLY A 85 -9.36 -18.94 14.51
C GLY A 85 -8.62 -19.38 13.24
N ILE A 86 -9.24 -19.30 12.08
CA ILE A 86 -8.57 -19.56 10.80
C ILE A 86 -7.41 -18.57 10.60
N ILE A 87 -6.43 -19.03 9.84
CA ILE A 87 -5.29 -18.18 9.43
C ILE A 87 -5.46 -17.84 7.96
N ILE A 88 -5.46 -16.56 7.66
CA ILE A 88 -5.52 -16.03 6.29
C ILE A 88 -4.12 -15.66 5.83
N THR A 89 -3.76 -16.09 4.64
CA THR A 89 -2.53 -15.66 3.97
C THR A 89 -2.88 -15.03 2.63
N ALA A 90 -2.33 -13.87 2.35
CA ALA A 90 -2.50 -13.18 1.07
C ALA A 90 -1.18 -12.55 0.63
N ASP A 91 -1.10 -12.13 -0.61
CA ASP A 91 0.10 -11.49 -1.15
C ASP A 91 0.19 -10.00 -0.79
N THR A 92 1.25 -9.35 -1.28
CA THR A 92 1.51 -7.92 -1.01
C THR A 92 0.47 -6.98 -1.63
N GLY A 93 -0.28 -7.42 -2.63
CA GLY A 93 -1.34 -6.65 -3.28
C GLY A 93 -2.48 -6.29 -2.33
N PHE A 94 -2.69 -7.12 -1.31
CA PHE A 94 -3.72 -6.89 -0.27
C PHE A 94 -3.21 -6.08 0.93
N SER A 95 -1.91 -5.74 0.98
CA SER A 95 -1.34 -5.02 2.12
C SER A 95 -1.59 -3.52 2.02
N ASN A 96 -2.56 -3.03 2.78
CA ASN A 96 -2.82 -1.62 3.00
C ASN A 96 -3.35 -1.37 4.41
N GLU A 97 -3.43 -0.11 4.81
CA GLU A 97 -3.85 0.27 6.17
C GLU A 97 -5.31 -0.12 6.45
N GLU A 98 -6.20 0.05 5.47
CA GLU A 98 -7.63 -0.25 5.59
C GLU A 98 -7.87 -1.76 5.84
N ASN A 99 -7.22 -2.62 5.05
CA ASN A 99 -7.29 -4.07 5.24
C ASN A 99 -6.69 -4.50 6.58
N ASN A 100 -5.56 -3.90 6.97
CA ASN A 100 -4.93 -4.22 8.25
C ASN A 100 -5.81 -3.82 9.44
N LEU A 101 -6.49 -2.68 9.38
CA LEU A 101 -7.46 -2.24 10.38
C LEU A 101 -8.68 -3.14 10.41
N TYR A 102 -9.23 -3.51 9.25
CA TYR A 102 -10.34 -4.45 9.16
C TYR A 102 -10.00 -5.79 9.83
N LEU A 103 -8.88 -6.40 9.47
CA LEU A 103 -8.43 -7.68 10.05
C LEU A 103 -8.24 -7.60 11.56
N LYS A 104 -7.62 -6.51 12.04
CA LYS A 104 -7.40 -6.27 13.47
C LYS A 104 -8.73 -6.09 14.22
N ASN A 105 -9.62 -5.24 13.71
CA ASN A 105 -10.90 -4.95 14.36
C ASN A 105 -11.85 -6.16 14.36
N SER A 106 -11.75 -6.99 13.33
CA SER A 106 -12.50 -8.24 13.21
C SER A 106 -11.85 -9.42 13.94
N ASN A 107 -10.69 -9.20 14.59
CA ASN A 107 -9.90 -10.23 15.28
C ASN A 107 -9.56 -11.43 14.38
N ILE A 108 -9.26 -11.18 13.12
CA ILE A 108 -8.89 -12.18 12.12
C ILE A 108 -7.36 -12.33 12.10
N ASN A 109 -6.86 -13.56 12.30
CA ASN A 109 -5.44 -13.85 12.20
C ASN A 109 -5.00 -13.91 10.73
N ALA A 110 -4.14 -12.99 10.29
CA ALA A 110 -3.70 -12.90 8.92
C ALA A 110 -2.20 -12.62 8.77
N TYR A 111 -1.61 -13.19 7.72
CA TYR A 111 -0.21 -12.97 7.32
C TYR A 111 -0.20 -12.40 5.90
N ILE A 112 -0.05 -11.09 5.80
CA ILE A 112 0.02 -10.34 4.55
C ILE A 112 1.33 -9.55 4.55
N PRO A 113 2.29 -9.87 3.69
CA PRO A 113 3.57 -9.17 3.65
C PRO A 113 3.38 -7.76 3.08
N ASP A 114 4.08 -6.78 3.62
CA ASP A 114 4.14 -5.45 3.02
C ASP A 114 5.07 -5.40 1.79
N ASN A 115 4.97 -4.33 1.01
CA ASN A 115 5.72 -4.15 -0.24
C ASN A 115 7.25 -4.18 -0.08
N LYS A 116 7.76 -4.02 1.15
CA LYS A 116 9.20 -3.96 1.44
C LYS A 116 9.72 -5.15 2.23
N PHE A 117 8.88 -6.16 2.52
CA PHE A 117 9.29 -7.28 3.38
C PHE A 117 10.53 -8.00 2.84
N ARG A 118 10.59 -8.22 1.51
CA ARG A 118 11.74 -8.89 0.87
C ARG A 118 13.04 -8.08 0.98
N SER A 119 12.97 -6.75 0.93
CA SER A 119 14.15 -5.91 1.05
C SER A 119 14.73 -5.88 2.47
N ARG A 120 13.92 -6.22 3.48
CA ARG A 120 14.35 -6.33 4.88
C ARG A 120 14.84 -7.72 5.28
N ASP A 121 14.45 -8.75 4.57
CA ASP A 121 14.84 -10.13 4.85
C ASP A 121 16.12 -10.51 4.11
N LYS A 122 17.17 -10.85 4.87
CA LYS A 122 18.48 -11.28 4.34
C LYS A 122 18.39 -12.45 3.36
N LYS A 123 17.39 -13.31 3.48
CA LYS A 123 17.16 -14.43 2.54
C LYS A 123 16.91 -13.96 1.10
N PHE A 124 16.42 -12.75 0.93
CA PHE A 124 16.12 -12.18 -0.38
C PHE A 124 17.16 -11.15 -0.86
N SER A 125 18.24 -10.93 -0.11
CA SER A 125 19.27 -9.92 -0.44
C SER A 125 19.88 -10.13 -1.83
N GLN A 126 20.06 -11.39 -2.25
CA GLN A 126 20.68 -11.76 -3.56
C GLN A 126 19.64 -11.98 -4.68
N GLN A 127 18.36 -11.71 -4.46
CA GLN A 127 17.34 -11.94 -5.49
C GLN A 127 17.57 -11.10 -6.76
N LYS A 128 18.09 -9.89 -6.62
CA LYS A 128 18.42 -9.01 -7.75
C LYS A 128 19.54 -9.61 -8.61
N GLU A 129 20.51 -10.26 -8.00
CA GLU A 129 21.62 -10.93 -8.72
C GLU A 129 21.15 -12.17 -9.45
N LYS A 130 20.28 -12.97 -8.83
CA LYS A 130 19.75 -14.21 -9.39
C LYS A 130 18.85 -14.01 -10.61
N TYR A 131 18.03 -12.95 -10.62
CA TYR A 131 17.04 -12.71 -11.68
C TYR A 131 17.41 -11.56 -12.63
N GLY A 132 18.63 -11.01 -12.50
CA GLY A 132 19.07 -9.85 -13.25
C GLY A 132 18.48 -8.52 -12.76
N LYS A 133 19.15 -7.44 -13.09
CA LYS A 133 18.63 -6.09 -12.84
C LYS A 133 17.62 -5.75 -13.91
N ARG A 134 16.40 -5.38 -13.54
CA ARG A 134 15.48 -4.76 -14.49
C ARG A 134 16.11 -3.46 -15.00
N HIS A 135 15.88 -3.13 -16.26
CA HIS A 135 16.45 -1.92 -16.92
C HIS A 135 16.25 -0.60 -16.15
N GLN A 136 15.29 -0.57 -15.21
CA GLN A 136 15.03 0.58 -14.33
C GLN A 136 15.98 0.69 -13.12
N ASP A 137 16.70 -0.38 -12.79
CA ASP A 137 17.65 -0.38 -11.67
C ASP A 137 19.02 0.23 -12.06
N THR A 138 19.19 0.61 -13.31
CA THR A 138 20.40 1.30 -13.83
C THR A 138 20.34 2.81 -13.70
N LYS A 139 19.40 3.37 -12.97
CA LYS A 139 19.46 4.80 -12.61
C LYS A 139 20.66 5.00 -11.69
N VAL A 140 21.75 5.41 -12.28
CA VAL A 140 22.90 6.02 -11.63
C VAL A 140 22.37 7.12 -10.70
N GLY A 141 22.69 7.04 -9.40
CA GLY A 141 22.28 8.04 -8.42
C GLY A 141 20.91 7.78 -7.79
N VAL A 142 20.75 6.65 -7.09
CA VAL A 142 19.76 6.60 -6.02
C VAL A 142 20.27 7.58 -4.95
N MET A 143 19.70 8.79 -4.90
CA MET A 143 19.96 9.68 -3.77
C MET A 143 19.60 8.90 -2.50
N GLU A 144 20.59 8.64 -1.67
CA GLU A 144 20.40 8.02 -0.39
C GLU A 144 19.57 8.98 0.48
N VAL A 145 18.31 8.67 0.65
CA VAL A 145 17.40 9.53 1.42
C VAL A 145 17.69 9.26 2.90
N ILE A 146 18.10 10.30 3.61
CA ILE A 146 18.27 10.24 5.06
C ILE A 146 16.94 9.87 5.72
N PRO A 147 16.89 8.81 6.55
CA PRO A 147 15.66 8.39 7.18
C PRO A 147 15.11 9.44 8.16
N ALA A 148 13.79 9.56 8.24
CA ALA A 148 13.14 10.55 9.10
C ALA A 148 13.51 10.41 10.60
N SER A 149 13.93 9.22 11.03
CA SER A 149 14.39 8.95 12.40
C SER A 149 15.67 9.71 12.80
N GLU A 150 16.45 10.17 11.83
CA GLU A 150 17.66 10.95 12.09
C GLU A 150 17.40 12.46 12.31
N PHE A 151 16.17 12.89 12.01
CA PHE A 151 15.76 14.27 12.24
C PHE A 151 15.19 14.43 13.65
N LYS A 152 15.66 15.43 14.39
CA LYS A 152 15.20 15.69 15.75
C LYS A 152 14.01 16.66 15.74
N LEU A 153 12.81 16.15 15.97
CA LEU A 153 11.59 16.94 16.05
C LEU A 153 11.49 17.61 17.43
N ASN A 154 11.07 18.89 17.47
CA ASN A 154 10.80 19.54 18.73
C ASN A 154 9.47 19.03 19.35
N LYS A 155 9.30 19.24 20.68
CA LYS A 155 8.11 18.77 21.42
C LYS A 155 6.79 19.40 20.94
N ARG A 156 6.83 20.58 20.31
CA ARG A 156 5.64 21.27 19.77
C ARG A 156 5.36 20.92 18.32
N HIS A 157 6.24 20.13 17.68
CA HIS A 157 6.14 19.74 16.27
C HIS A 157 6.15 20.91 15.27
N GLU A 158 6.73 22.06 15.67
CA GLU A 158 6.78 23.28 14.86
C GLU A 158 8.12 23.48 14.14
N SER A 159 9.15 22.81 14.63
CA SER A 159 10.48 22.82 14.03
C SER A 159 11.17 21.47 14.19
N CYS A 160 12.14 21.19 13.34
CA CYS A 160 13.02 20.07 13.53
C CYS A 160 14.47 20.47 13.25
N THR A 161 15.41 19.65 13.71
CA THR A 161 16.84 19.79 13.42
C THR A 161 17.26 18.66 12.49
N CYS A 162 17.91 18.97 11.38
CA CYS A 162 18.44 17.97 10.46
C CYS A 162 19.68 17.25 11.06
N PRO A 163 20.12 16.11 10.52
CA PRO A 163 21.30 15.40 11.00
C PRO A 163 22.59 16.22 10.96
N ALA A 164 22.69 17.23 10.08
CA ALA A 164 23.82 18.19 10.04
C ALA A 164 23.73 19.29 11.11
N GLY A 165 22.72 19.27 12.00
CA GLY A 165 22.56 20.23 13.07
C GLY A 165 21.82 21.53 12.70
N ASN A 166 21.37 21.69 11.46
CA ASN A 166 20.69 22.90 11.01
C ASN A 166 19.20 22.88 11.35
N ALA A 167 18.66 24.05 11.71
CA ALA A 167 17.24 24.19 12.03
C ALA A 167 16.38 24.19 10.76
N MET A 168 15.26 23.53 10.84
CA MET A 168 14.22 23.47 9.81
C MET A 168 12.87 23.92 10.40
N TRP A 169 12.09 24.68 9.61
CA TRP A 169 10.76 25.14 10.02
C TRP A 169 9.66 24.31 9.40
N LEU A 170 8.50 24.30 10.03
CA LEU A 170 7.32 23.64 9.49
C LEU A 170 6.81 24.40 8.25
N LYS A 171 6.87 23.76 7.10
CA LYS A 171 6.38 24.31 5.82
C LYS A 171 4.90 24.03 5.62
N ASN A 172 4.47 22.80 5.93
CA ASN A 172 3.11 22.35 5.68
C ASN A 172 2.70 21.28 6.68
N LYS A 173 1.41 21.30 7.03
CA LYS A 173 0.74 20.28 7.82
C LYS A 173 -0.45 19.76 7.02
N THR A 174 -0.46 18.49 6.71
CA THR A 174 -1.54 17.84 5.96
C THR A 174 -2.17 16.76 6.82
N ILE A 175 -3.49 16.75 6.88
CA ILE A 175 -4.26 15.67 7.52
C ILE A 175 -4.72 14.74 6.41
N GLU A 176 -4.32 13.48 6.47
CA GLU A 176 -4.75 12.45 5.53
C GLU A 176 -6.17 11.99 5.84
N LYS A 177 -6.82 11.31 4.88
CA LYS A 177 -8.19 10.81 5.05
C LYS A 177 -8.35 9.84 6.22
N ASN A 178 -7.29 9.12 6.58
CA ASN A 178 -7.21 8.20 7.72
C ASN A 178 -6.95 8.88 9.08
N GLY A 179 -6.90 10.23 9.12
CA GLY A 179 -6.61 10.99 10.32
C GLY A 179 -5.12 11.16 10.64
N ASN A 180 -4.22 10.55 9.88
CA ASN A 180 -2.78 10.73 10.06
C ASN A 180 -2.34 12.15 9.71
N ILE A 181 -1.45 12.69 10.52
CA ILE A 181 -0.90 14.02 10.31
C ILE A 181 0.48 13.89 9.69
N LYS A 182 0.64 14.44 8.49
CA LYS A 182 1.95 14.61 7.83
C LYS A 182 2.47 16.03 8.05
N LEU A 183 3.68 16.12 8.56
CA LEU A 183 4.42 17.38 8.74
C LEU A 183 5.55 17.45 7.70
N ALA A 184 5.58 18.51 6.92
CA ALA A 184 6.67 18.79 5.99
C ALA A 184 7.54 19.92 6.54
N PHE A 185 8.83 19.67 6.68
CA PHE A 185 9.81 20.66 7.14
C PHE A 185 10.70 21.11 6.00
N GLU A 186 11.14 22.34 6.04
CA GLU A 186 12.05 22.94 5.07
C GLU A 186 13.21 23.63 5.78
N GLY A 187 14.42 23.45 5.31
CA GLY A 187 15.64 24.14 5.79
C GLY A 187 16.07 25.25 4.84
N LYS A 188 17.01 26.08 5.28
CA LYS A 188 17.60 27.11 4.42
C LYS A 188 18.40 26.47 3.28
N LEU A 189 18.18 26.92 2.07
CA LEU A 189 18.87 26.42 0.88
C LEU A 189 20.40 26.64 0.97
N THR A 190 20.82 27.73 1.63
CA THR A 190 22.24 28.04 1.90
C THR A 190 22.92 26.98 2.74
N ASP A 191 22.23 26.47 3.75
CA ASP A 191 22.75 25.42 4.64
C ASP A 191 22.84 24.06 3.93
N CYS A 192 21.93 23.82 2.98
CA CYS A 192 21.89 22.58 2.21
C CYS A 192 22.87 22.55 1.02
N ARG A 193 23.26 23.69 0.47
CA ARG A 193 24.18 23.75 -0.69
C ARG A 193 25.56 23.19 -0.38
N ASN A 194 26.08 23.46 0.81
CA ASN A 194 27.42 23.05 1.25
C ASN A 194 27.36 22.03 2.38
N CYS A 195 26.28 21.23 2.44
CA CYS A 195 26.06 20.26 3.51
C CYS A 195 26.99 19.06 3.34
N ALA A 196 27.78 18.73 4.37
CA ALA A 196 28.71 17.58 4.35
C ALA A 196 27.99 16.21 4.25
N ILE A 197 26.70 16.15 4.55
CA ILE A 197 25.89 14.93 4.48
C ILE A 197 25.24 14.75 3.10
N LYS A 198 25.25 15.79 2.27
CA LYS A 198 24.75 15.73 0.91
C LYS A 198 25.78 14.96 0.06
N THR A 199 25.48 13.70 -0.22
CA THR A 199 26.18 12.95 -1.28
C THR A 199 25.84 13.56 -2.63
N GLU A 200 26.85 13.84 -3.46
CA GLU A 200 26.73 14.43 -4.79
C GLU A 200 25.82 13.63 -5.73
#